data_96800ea10c4dc297ad31c986d7bcab70
#
_entry.id   96800ea10c4dc297ad31c986d7bcab70
#
_cell.length_a   1.000
_cell.length_b   1.000
_cell.length_c   1.000
_cell.angle_alpha   90.00
_cell.angle_beta   90.00
_cell.angle_gamma   90.00
#
_symmetry.space_group_name_H-M   'P 1'
#
loop_
_entity.id
_entity.type
_entity.pdbx_description
1 polymer ?
#
loop_
_entity_poly.entity_id
_entity_poly.type
_entity_poly.pdbx_seq_one_letter_code
_entity_poly.pdbx_strand_id
1 'polypeptide(L)'
;APVEADRHPDHTAASRLAVAAVHLAGLRKAPLEGEPFRVERLFFYPGNHPFAPSFLVKISAFIDQWEAAVLAYRSQFTGEAASETVGPKGVEARKAMRRYFGNYLGVDYAEPFVSPLPVLYVPWSRA
;
A
#
# COMPACT_ATOMS: atom_id res chain seq x y z
N ALA A 1 5.48 0.95 -0.67
CA ALA A 1 5.98 -0.15 0.15
C ALA A 1 4.93 -0.55 1.19
N PRO A 2 4.98 -1.76 1.79
CA PRO A 2 4.15 -2.08 2.95
C PRO A 2 4.57 -1.25 4.16
N VAL A 3 3.67 -1.05 5.14
CA VAL A 3 4.04 -0.45 6.42
C VAL A 3 5.07 -1.32 7.15
N GLU A 4 6.00 -0.69 7.90
CA GLU A 4 7.05 -1.43 8.61
C GLU A 4 6.48 -2.29 9.75
N ALA A 5 5.48 -1.79 10.46
CA ALA A 5 4.81 -2.51 11.53
C ALA A 5 3.89 -3.60 10.95
N ASP A 6 4.46 -4.75 10.62
CA ASP A 6 3.74 -5.90 10.10
C ASP A 6 4.18 -7.18 10.82
N ARG A 7 3.27 -8.17 10.94
CA ARG A 7 3.58 -9.48 11.52
C ARG A 7 4.44 -10.35 10.60
N HIS A 8 4.45 -10.05 9.29
CA HIS A 8 5.25 -10.80 8.33
C HIS A 8 6.65 -10.20 8.20
N PRO A 9 7.72 -10.97 8.47
CA PRO A 9 9.08 -10.44 8.44
C PRO A 9 9.48 -9.87 7.08
N ASP A 10 8.99 -10.46 5.98
CA ASP A 10 9.29 -9.97 4.63
C ASP A 10 8.66 -8.59 4.36
N HIS A 11 7.47 -8.31 4.93
CA HIS A 11 6.86 -6.98 4.81
C HIS A 11 7.70 -5.92 5.54
N THR A 12 8.14 -6.22 6.76
CA THR A 12 9.04 -5.37 7.53
C THR A 12 10.36 -5.13 6.78
N ALA A 13 10.97 -6.19 6.24
CA ALA A 13 12.20 -6.09 5.46
C ALA A 13 12.00 -5.27 4.18
N ALA A 14 10.92 -5.49 3.45
CA ALA A 14 10.59 -4.74 2.23
C ALA A 14 10.35 -3.25 2.51
N SER A 15 9.72 -2.91 3.64
CA SER A 15 9.53 -1.53 4.06
C SER A 15 10.87 -0.83 4.29
N ARG A 16 11.74 -1.44 5.07
CA ARG A 16 13.09 -0.90 5.37
C ARG A 16 13.94 -0.77 4.11
N LEU A 17 13.90 -1.78 3.25
CA LEU A 17 14.60 -1.77 1.96
C LEU A 17 14.12 -0.61 1.09
N ALA A 18 12.82 -0.38 0.99
CA ALA A 18 12.25 0.72 0.21
C ALA A 18 12.74 2.09 0.71
N VAL A 19 12.76 2.31 2.03
CA VAL A 19 13.28 3.55 2.62
C VAL A 19 14.75 3.74 2.31
N ALA A 20 15.57 2.70 2.47
CA ALA A 20 17.00 2.75 2.17
C ALA A 20 17.24 2.98 0.67
N ALA A 21 16.53 2.30 -0.21
CA ALA A 21 16.64 2.44 -1.66
C ALA A 21 16.27 3.85 -2.14
N VAL A 22 15.19 4.43 -1.62
CA VAL A 22 14.79 5.81 -1.92
C VAL A 22 15.87 6.81 -1.51
N HIS A 23 16.48 6.61 -0.35
CA HIS A 23 17.58 7.45 0.11
C HIS A 23 18.82 7.31 -0.78
N LEU A 24 19.26 6.08 -1.04
CA LEU A 24 20.46 5.80 -1.83
C LEU A 24 20.33 6.27 -3.28
N ALA A 25 19.16 6.11 -3.89
CA ALA A 25 18.90 6.52 -5.26
C ALA A 25 19.15 8.02 -5.50
N GLY A 26 18.98 8.86 -4.48
CA GLY A 26 19.23 10.30 -4.56
C GLY A 26 20.69 10.72 -4.34
N LEU A 27 21.57 9.79 -3.93
CA LEU A 27 22.95 10.13 -3.58
C LEU A 27 23.90 10.03 -4.79
N ARG A 28 24.52 11.14 -5.19
CA ARG A 28 25.52 11.17 -6.27
C ARG A 28 26.75 10.29 -6.03
N LYS A 29 27.09 10.04 -4.77
CA LYS A 29 28.27 9.25 -4.38
C LYS A 29 27.92 7.82 -3.95
N ALA A 30 26.66 7.40 -4.12
CA ALA A 30 26.31 6.01 -3.88
C ALA A 30 27.05 5.12 -4.90
N PRO A 31 27.53 3.94 -4.49
CA PRO A 31 28.20 3.00 -5.40
C PRO A 31 27.16 2.26 -6.25
N LEU A 32 26.39 3.00 -7.03
CA LEU A 32 25.31 2.52 -7.87
C LEU A 32 25.57 2.95 -9.31
N GLU A 33 25.19 2.11 -10.27
CA GLU A 33 25.20 2.46 -11.67
C GLU A 33 24.04 3.40 -12.02
N GLY A 34 24.26 4.33 -12.95
CA GLY A 34 23.26 5.27 -13.43
C GLY A 34 23.32 6.65 -12.76
N GLU A 35 22.46 7.56 -13.22
CA GLU A 35 22.34 8.89 -12.67
C GLU A 35 21.49 8.91 -11.39
N PRO A 36 21.82 9.79 -10.42
CA PRO A 36 21.02 9.92 -9.21
C PRO A 36 19.57 10.29 -9.53
N PHE A 37 18.65 9.59 -8.90
CA PHE A 37 17.22 9.82 -9.04
C PHE A 37 16.58 10.18 -7.71
N ARG A 38 15.99 11.38 -7.64
CA ARG A 38 15.27 11.80 -6.45
C ARG A 38 13.82 11.33 -6.51
N VAL A 39 13.48 10.35 -5.69
CA VAL A 39 12.10 9.91 -5.51
C VAL A 39 11.28 11.04 -4.88
N GLU A 40 10.21 11.45 -5.52
CA GLU A 40 9.38 12.57 -5.04
C GLU A 40 8.53 12.17 -3.83
N ARG A 41 7.98 10.96 -3.83
CA ARG A 41 7.04 10.51 -2.80
C ARG A 41 7.22 9.03 -2.50
N LEU A 42 7.19 8.69 -1.23
CA LEU A 42 7.11 7.32 -0.73
C LEU A 42 5.87 7.21 0.14
N PHE A 43 4.99 6.28 -0.21
CA PHE A 43 3.81 5.97 0.57
C PHE A 43 3.83 4.52 1.03
N PHE A 44 3.23 4.28 2.20
CA PHE A 44 3.10 2.94 2.75
C PHE A 44 1.63 2.53 2.73
N TYR A 45 1.39 1.29 2.32
CA TYR A 45 0.07 0.67 2.28
C TYR A 45 -0.08 -0.37 3.41
N PRO A 46 -1.31 -0.73 3.82
CA PRO A 46 -1.54 -1.72 4.86
C PRO A 46 -1.06 -3.10 4.43
N GLY A 47 -0.34 -3.76 5.34
CA GLY A 47 -0.05 -5.17 5.24
C GLY A 47 -1.11 -6.01 5.95
N ASN A 48 -0.71 -6.66 7.05
CA ASN A 48 -1.55 -7.57 7.84
C ASN A 48 -2.10 -6.93 9.13
N HIS A 49 -1.72 -5.70 9.44
CA HIS A 49 -2.20 -4.97 10.61
C HIS A 49 -2.98 -3.72 10.20
N PRO A 50 -4.05 -3.40 10.95
CA PRO A 50 -4.68 -2.08 10.84
C PRO A 50 -3.71 -1.00 11.32
N PHE A 51 -3.81 0.19 10.74
CA PHE A 51 -3.01 1.35 11.12
C PHE A 51 -3.84 2.63 10.94
N ALA A 52 -3.40 3.73 11.55
CA ALA A 52 -3.99 5.04 11.35
C ALA A 52 -3.45 5.63 10.03
N PRO A 53 -4.29 5.81 8.99
CA PRO A 53 -3.84 6.35 7.72
C PRO A 53 -3.55 7.86 7.83
N SER A 54 -2.57 8.33 7.04
CA SER A 54 -2.33 9.76 6.83
C SER A 54 -3.30 10.34 5.81
N PHE A 55 -3.72 9.54 4.84
CA PHE A 55 -4.68 9.93 3.81
C PHE A 55 -5.36 8.69 3.21
N LEU A 56 -6.48 8.94 2.55
CA LEU A 56 -7.30 7.94 1.90
C LEU A 56 -7.44 8.28 0.40
N VAL A 57 -7.39 7.25 -0.43
CA VAL A 57 -7.61 7.38 -1.88
C VAL A 57 -8.91 6.69 -2.26
N LYS A 58 -9.85 7.41 -2.89
CA LYS A 58 -11.09 6.82 -3.41
C LYS A 58 -10.76 5.79 -4.50
N ILE A 59 -11.21 4.56 -4.30
CA ILE A 59 -10.99 3.44 -5.24
C ILE A 59 -12.28 2.74 -5.65
N SER A 60 -13.44 3.34 -5.42
CA SER A 60 -14.74 2.70 -5.69
C SER A 60 -14.87 2.18 -7.12
N ALA A 61 -14.34 2.92 -8.12
CA ALA A 61 -14.35 2.51 -9.52
C ALA A 61 -13.35 1.39 -9.87
N PHE A 62 -12.44 1.04 -8.95
CA PHE A 62 -11.33 0.10 -9.18
C PHE A 62 -11.39 -1.14 -8.29
N ILE A 63 -12.45 -1.30 -7.49
CA ILE A 63 -12.52 -2.38 -6.50
C ILE A 63 -12.51 -3.76 -7.14
N ASP A 64 -13.15 -3.92 -8.29
CA ASP A 64 -13.18 -5.19 -9.02
C ASP A 64 -11.82 -5.51 -9.65
N GLN A 65 -11.11 -4.50 -10.15
CA GLN A 65 -9.74 -4.65 -10.65
C GLN A 65 -8.77 -5.02 -9.52
N TRP A 66 -8.94 -4.39 -8.35
CA TRP A 66 -8.18 -4.72 -7.15
C TRP A 66 -8.39 -6.18 -6.76
N GLU A 67 -9.64 -6.64 -6.70
CA GLU A 67 -9.97 -8.02 -6.35
C GLU A 67 -9.39 -9.01 -7.38
N ALA A 68 -9.55 -8.74 -8.67
CA ALA A 68 -8.97 -9.55 -9.73
C ALA A 68 -7.45 -9.64 -9.65
N ALA A 69 -6.77 -8.53 -9.35
CA ALA A 69 -5.31 -8.49 -9.17
C ALA A 69 -4.85 -9.33 -7.96
N VAL A 70 -5.59 -9.28 -6.85
CA VAL A 70 -5.30 -10.10 -5.66
C VAL A 70 -5.48 -11.57 -5.98
N LEU A 71 -6.59 -11.95 -6.60
CA LEU A 71 -6.92 -13.35 -6.95
C LEU A 71 -6.01 -13.93 -8.05
N ALA A 72 -5.26 -13.11 -8.79
CA ALA A 72 -4.26 -13.58 -9.75
C ALA A 72 -3.11 -14.36 -9.09
N TYR A 73 -2.87 -14.16 -7.79
CA TYR A 73 -1.91 -14.95 -7.00
C TYR A 73 -2.51 -16.31 -6.59
N ARG A 74 -2.80 -17.15 -7.57
CA ARG A 74 -3.53 -18.42 -7.38
C ARG A 74 -2.96 -19.30 -6.28
N SER A 75 -1.63 -19.40 -6.15
CA SER A 75 -0.98 -20.20 -5.10
C SER A 75 -1.34 -19.79 -3.68
N GLN A 76 -1.82 -18.57 -3.49
CA GLN A 76 -2.21 -18.03 -2.17
C GLN A 76 -3.71 -18.18 -1.88
N PHE A 77 -4.53 -18.34 -2.92
CA PHE A 77 -5.99 -18.24 -2.80
C PHE A 77 -6.73 -19.50 -3.23
N THR A 78 -6.07 -20.45 -3.93
CA THR A 78 -6.70 -21.65 -4.47
C THR A 78 -5.89 -22.91 -4.11
N GLY A 79 -6.58 -24.02 -3.86
CA GLY A 79 -5.97 -25.31 -3.57
C GLY A 79 -5.58 -25.50 -2.10
N GLU A 80 -4.88 -26.61 -1.82
CA GLU A 80 -4.47 -27.02 -0.47
C GLU A 80 -3.46 -26.07 0.19
N ALA A 81 -2.76 -25.26 -0.61
CA ALA A 81 -1.80 -24.27 -0.13
C ALA A 81 -2.46 -22.93 0.25
N ALA A 82 -3.77 -22.78 0.07
CA ALA A 82 -4.47 -21.56 0.44
C ALA A 82 -4.39 -21.35 1.96
N SER A 83 -3.77 -20.25 2.35
CA SER A 83 -3.67 -19.88 3.77
C SER A 83 -5.04 -19.47 4.31
N GLU A 84 -5.41 -19.95 5.51
CA GLU A 84 -6.64 -19.51 6.19
C GLU A 84 -6.68 -18.00 6.41
N THR A 85 -5.52 -17.38 6.56
CA THR A 85 -5.38 -15.93 6.83
C THR A 85 -5.33 -15.09 5.55
N VAL A 86 -4.80 -15.65 4.46
CA VAL A 86 -4.59 -14.95 3.18
C VAL A 86 -5.65 -15.35 2.16
N GLY A 87 -6.22 -16.54 2.27
CA GLY A 87 -7.21 -17.10 1.38
C GLY A 87 -8.49 -16.25 1.20
N PRO A 88 -9.59 -16.82 0.69
CA PRO A 88 -10.81 -16.07 0.36
C PRO A 88 -11.32 -15.17 1.49
N LYS A 89 -11.31 -15.65 2.74
CA LYS A 89 -11.67 -14.83 3.91
C LYS A 89 -10.75 -13.64 4.12
N GLY A 90 -9.46 -13.78 3.81
CA GLY A 90 -8.49 -12.69 3.87
C GLY A 90 -8.75 -11.61 2.82
N VAL A 91 -9.22 -11.99 1.62
CA VAL A 91 -9.64 -11.04 0.57
C VAL A 91 -10.86 -10.26 1.02
N GLU A 92 -11.88 -10.95 1.55
CA GLU A 92 -13.08 -10.31 2.09
C GLU A 92 -12.76 -9.35 3.21
N ALA A 93 -11.90 -9.72 4.17
CA ALA A 93 -11.48 -8.86 5.26
C ALA A 93 -10.76 -7.60 4.76
N ARG A 94 -9.89 -7.72 3.75
CA ARG A 94 -9.22 -6.57 3.14
C ARG A 94 -10.18 -5.67 2.35
N LYS A 95 -11.17 -6.23 1.68
CA LYS A 95 -12.23 -5.48 1.00
C LYS A 95 -13.12 -4.75 2.01
N ALA A 96 -13.47 -5.40 3.12
CA ALA A 96 -14.24 -4.80 4.22
C ALA A 96 -13.47 -3.62 4.87
N MET A 97 -12.16 -3.73 5.05
CA MET A 97 -11.33 -2.61 5.53
C MET A 97 -11.42 -1.40 4.58
N ARG A 98 -11.36 -1.61 3.28
CA ARG A 98 -11.49 -0.53 2.29
C ARG A 98 -12.87 0.11 2.30
N ARG A 99 -13.91 -0.70 2.53
CA ARG A 99 -15.26 -0.19 2.71
C ARG A 99 -15.39 0.62 4.00
N TYR A 100 -14.79 0.16 5.08
CA TYR A 100 -14.74 0.91 6.34
C TYR A 100 -14.11 2.29 6.13
N PHE A 101 -12.95 2.36 5.47
CA PHE A 101 -12.30 3.64 5.17
C PHE A 101 -13.06 4.47 4.13
N GLY A 102 -13.78 3.84 3.20
CA GLY A 102 -14.67 4.52 2.27
C GLY A 102 -15.75 5.33 2.98
N ASN A 103 -16.27 4.80 4.07
CA ASN A 103 -17.30 5.47 4.87
C ASN A 103 -16.84 6.84 5.42
N TYR A 104 -15.55 7.02 5.74
CA TYR A 104 -15.01 8.32 6.16
C TYR A 104 -15.11 9.40 5.07
N LEU A 105 -15.09 9.00 3.80
CA LEU A 105 -15.14 9.88 2.65
C LEU A 105 -16.53 9.96 2.01
N GLY A 106 -17.52 9.23 2.55
CA GLY A 106 -18.82 9.09 1.92
C GLY A 106 -18.79 8.39 0.55
N VAL A 107 -17.85 7.46 0.36
CA VAL A 107 -17.68 6.66 -0.86
C VAL A 107 -17.71 5.16 -0.53
N ASP A 108 -17.92 4.31 -1.56
CA ASP A 108 -18.02 2.87 -1.31
C ASP A 108 -16.71 2.25 -0.83
N TYR A 109 -15.58 2.64 -1.44
CA TYR A 109 -14.27 2.09 -1.11
C TYR A 109 -13.17 3.15 -1.14
N ALA A 110 -12.28 3.09 -0.14
CA ALA A 110 -11.06 3.91 -0.09
C ALA A 110 -9.85 3.07 0.35
N GLU A 111 -8.72 3.30 -0.29
CA GLU A 111 -7.44 2.70 0.08
C GLU A 111 -6.72 3.60 1.08
N PRO A 112 -6.31 3.07 2.25
CA PRO A 112 -5.58 3.84 3.24
C PRO A 112 -4.07 3.83 2.96
N PHE A 113 -3.42 4.98 3.18
CA PHE A 113 -1.98 5.13 3.06
C PHE A 113 -1.40 5.90 4.24
N VAL A 114 -0.12 5.63 4.54
CA VAL A 114 0.70 6.44 5.44
C VAL A 114 1.77 7.16 4.62
N SER A 115 1.89 8.45 4.88
CA SER A 115 3.02 9.25 4.39
C SER A 115 4.01 9.47 5.55
N PRO A 116 5.31 9.17 5.38
CA PRO A 116 6.32 9.46 6.39
C PRO A 116 6.64 10.95 6.51
N LEU A 117 6.24 11.73 5.50
CA LEU A 117 6.41 13.19 5.46
C LEU A 117 5.05 13.86 5.25
N PRO A 118 4.90 15.12 5.67
CA PRO A 118 3.70 15.89 5.37
C PRO A 118 3.45 15.94 3.85
N VAL A 119 2.20 15.74 3.47
CA VAL A 119 1.77 15.84 2.06
C VAL A 119 1.38 17.28 1.78
N LEU A 120 1.98 17.88 0.77
CA LEU A 120 1.55 19.20 0.31
C LEU A 120 0.16 19.08 -0.32
N TYR A 121 -0.82 19.68 0.33
CA TYR A 121 -2.16 19.83 -0.22
C TYR A 121 -2.19 21.13 -1.05
N VAL A 122 -2.43 20.99 -2.34
CA VAL A 122 -2.71 22.12 -3.22
C VAL A 122 -4.22 22.20 -3.38
N PRO A 123 -4.88 23.24 -2.85
CA PRO A 123 -6.32 23.41 -3.04
C PRO A 123 -6.67 23.43 -4.52
N TRP A 124 -7.72 22.73 -4.89
CA TRP A 124 -8.24 22.75 -6.26
C TRP A 124 -8.68 24.17 -6.57
N SER A 125 -8.03 24.82 -7.50
CA SER A 125 -8.65 25.98 -8.16
C SER A 125 -9.84 25.43 -8.95
N ARG A 126 -11.05 25.78 -8.54
CA ARG A 126 -12.21 25.57 -9.41
C ARG A 126 -11.94 26.41 -10.65
N ALA A 127 -11.58 25.74 -11.75
CA ALA A 127 -11.60 26.37 -13.05
C ALA A 127 -13.05 26.60 -13.47
#